data_3677f48f045f75d061788215941c9e1b
#
_entry.id   3677f48f045f75d061788215941c9e1b
#
_cell.length_a   1.000
_cell.length_b   1.000
_cell.length_c   1.000
_cell.angle_alpha   90.00
_cell.angle_beta   90.00
_cell.angle_gamma   90.00
#
_symmetry.space_group_name_H-M   'P 1'
#
loop_
_entity.id
_entity.type
_entity.pdbx_description
1 polymer ?
#
loop_
_entity_poly.entity_id
_entity_poly.type
_entity_poly.pdbx_seq_one_letter_code
_entity_poly.pdbx_strand_id
1 'polypeptide(L)'
;LDRVKQYLQEAGVAYCEMGGVQPNPIDGKVYEGIQLCRREQVDMMLPVGGGSVIDTAKAIAAGALYDGDFWDFFIGRAKVEKALKVAVVLTIPAAGSEGSGNTVITKTETLQKLGLCAPEHLRPVFSIMNPELTYTLPAYQTACGIADMMAHIMERYFTNTPDVEISDRLCEGTLTAIIKEAYRVKQQPDNYAA
;
A
#
# COMPACT_ATOMS: atom_id res chain seq x y z
N LEU A 1 -16.34 -0.18 -3.48
CA LEU A 1 -16.38 -0.86 -2.19
C LEU A 1 -17.55 -1.83 -2.09
N ASP A 2 -18.77 -1.45 -2.51
CA ASP A 2 -20.00 -2.25 -2.38
C ASP A 2 -19.90 -3.61 -3.06
N ARG A 3 -19.29 -3.70 -4.26
CA ARG A 3 -19.03 -4.98 -4.94
C ARG A 3 -18.16 -5.92 -4.11
N VAL A 4 -17.14 -5.41 -3.42
CA VAL A 4 -16.27 -6.22 -2.55
C VAL A 4 -17.08 -6.76 -1.36
N LYS A 5 -17.90 -5.92 -0.72
CA LYS A 5 -18.78 -6.32 0.38
C LYS A 5 -19.78 -7.39 -0.08
N GLN A 6 -20.39 -7.20 -1.25
CA GLN A 6 -21.31 -8.18 -1.84
C GLN A 6 -20.63 -9.54 -2.02
N TYR A 7 -19.44 -9.59 -2.62
CA TYR A 7 -18.72 -10.84 -2.82
C TYR A 7 -18.33 -11.53 -1.52
N LEU A 8 -17.92 -10.76 -0.49
CA LEU A 8 -17.66 -11.33 0.83
C LEU A 8 -18.91 -11.94 1.47
N GLN A 9 -20.07 -11.27 1.33
CA GLN A 9 -21.36 -11.78 1.82
C GLN A 9 -21.79 -13.04 1.07
N GLU A 10 -21.69 -13.04 -0.26
CA GLU A 10 -22.01 -14.21 -1.11
C GLU A 10 -21.11 -15.41 -0.78
N ALA A 11 -19.86 -15.15 -0.41
CA ALA A 11 -18.91 -16.18 0.00
C ALA A 11 -19.08 -16.61 1.48
N GLY A 12 -20.01 -15.99 2.24
CA GLY A 12 -20.22 -16.31 3.66
C GLY A 12 -19.09 -15.86 4.56
N VAL A 13 -18.26 -14.88 4.12
CA VAL A 13 -17.14 -14.35 4.90
C VAL A 13 -17.65 -13.27 5.83
N ALA A 14 -17.48 -13.45 7.14
CA ALA A 14 -17.76 -12.41 8.13
C ALA A 14 -16.72 -11.29 8.02
N TYR A 15 -17.14 -10.04 8.10
CA TYR A 15 -16.24 -8.90 8.07
C TYR A 15 -16.74 -7.76 8.95
N CYS A 16 -15.80 -6.95 9.45
CA CYS A 16 -16.07 -5.63 9.99
C CYS A 16 -15.39 -4.57 9.09
N GLU A 17 -15.87 -3.34 9.14
CA GLU A 17 -15.41 -2.27 8.25
C GLU A 17 -14.85 -1.10 9.05
N MET A 18 -13.75 -0.54 8.56
CA MET A 18 -13.18 0.71 9.03
C MET A 18 -12.84 1.61 7.84
N GLY A 19 -13.42 2.80 7.82
CA GLY A 19 -13.17 3.83 6.81
C GLY A 19 -12.46 5.05 7.38
N GLY A 20 -12.32 6.10 6.56
CA GLY A 20 -11.79 7.41 6.98
C GLY A 20 -10.28 7.48 7.08
N VAL A 21 -9.54 6.63 6.36
CA VAL A 21 -8.10 6.79 6.18
C VAL A 21 -7.83 8.02 5.32
N GLN A 22 -6.96 8.90 5.81
CA GLN A 22 -6.56 10.12 5.11
C GLN A 22 -5.32 9.89 4.25
N PRO A 23 -5.11 10.67 3.18
CA PRO A 23 -3.82 10.74 2.50
C PRO A 23 -2.70 11.09 3.49
N ASN A 24 -1.53 10.44 3.36
CA ASN A 24 -0.46 10.48 4.37
C ASN A 24 -0.99 9.97 5.73
N PRO A 25 -1.09 8.66 5.90
CA PRO A 25 -1.81 8.08 7.02
C PRO A 25 -1.18 8.42 8.37
N ILE A 26 -2.05 8.61 9.35
CA ILE A 26 -1.69 9.04 10.70
C ILE A 26 -1.91 7.93 11.73
N ASP A 27 -1.16 8.01 12.83
CA ASP A 27 -1.15 7.05 13.93
C ASP A 27 -2.51 6.84 14.61
N GLY A 28 -3.32 7.90 14.74
CA GLY A 28 -4.64 7.80 15.38
C GLY A 28 -5.53 6.74 14.73
N LYS A 29 -5.50 6.65 13.38
CA LYS A 29 -6.28 5.65 12.64
C LYS A 29 -5.74 4.23 12.83
N VAL A 30 -4.44 4.10 13.03
CA VAL A 30 -3.81 2.81 13.33
C VAL A 30 -4.24 2.31 14.72
N TYR A 31 -4.22 3.16 15.73
CA TYR A 31 -4.69 2.79 17.08
C TYR A 31 -6.17 2.36 17.09
N GLU A 32 -7.04 3.09 16.38
CA GLU A 32 -8.45 2.74 16.22
C GLU A 32 -8.59 1.34 15.61
N GLY A 33 -7.85 1.06 14.52
CA GLY A 33 -7.89 -0.20 13.83
C GLY A 33 -7.35 -1.37 14.67
N ILE A 34 -6.29 -1.17 15.45
CA ILE A 34 -5.75 -2.18 16.38
C ILE A 34 -6.81 -2.58 17.40
N GLN A 35 -7.49 -1.60 17.99
CA GLN A 35 -8.58 -1.87 18.96
C GLN A 35 -9.74 -2.63 18.31
N LEU A 36 -10.13 -2.25 17.09
CA LEU A 36 -11.16 -2.95 16.32
C LEU A 36 -10.76 -4.40 16.06
N CYS A 37 -9.56 -4.64 15.54
CA CYS A 37 -9.08 -5.98 15.23
C CYS A 37 -9.05 -6.90 16.47
N ARG A 38 -8.62 -6.39 17.60
CA ARG A 38 -8.59 -7.14 18.85
C ARG A 38 -9.99 -7.47 19.39
N ARG A 39 -10.92 -6.50 19.33
CA ARG A 39 -12.30 -6.66 19.79
C ARG A 39 -13.06 -7.67 18.94
N GLU A 40 -12.94 -7.58 17.61
CA GLU A 40 -13.66 -8.41 16.64
C GLU A 40 -12.89 -9.72 16.28
N GLN A 41 -11.72 -9.93 16.88
CA GLN A 41 -10.87 -11.10 16.64
C GLN A 41 -10.55 -11.31 15.15
N VAL A 42 -10.19 -10.21 14.47
CA VAL A 42 -9.85 -10.22 13.04
C VAL A 42 -8.61 -11.06 12.79
N ASP A 43 -8.65 -11.91 11.78
CA ASP A 43 -7.55 -12.78 11.36
C ASP A 43 -6.88 -12.32 10.06
N MET A 44 -7.56 -11.47 9.27
CA MET A 44 -7.05 -10.98 8.00
C MET A 44 -7.50 -9.54 7.72
N MET A 45 -6.61 -8.74 7.13
CA MET A 45 -6.87 -7.38 6.69
C MET A 45 -7.06 -7.34 5.18
N LEU A 46 -8.12 -6.67 4.69
CA LEU A 46 -8.37 -6.45 3.27
C LEU A 46 -8.50 -4.95 2.97
N PRO A 47 -7.39 -4.19 2.89
CA PRO A 47 -7.45 -2.81 2.44
C PRO A 47 -7.92 -2.71 0.98
N VAL A 48 -8.93 -1.87 0.76
CA VAL A 48 -9.46 -1.51 -0.55
C VAL A 48 -9.14 -0.04 -0.78
N GLY A 49 -8.07 0.25 -1.50
CA GLY A 49 -7.59 1.62 -1.66
C GLY A 49 -6.21 1.74 -2.28
N GLY A 50 -5.61 2.90 -2.14
CA GLY A 50 -4.22 3.18 -2.51
C GLY A 50 -3.24 2.99 -1.34
N GLY A 51 -2.00 3.45 -1.53
CA GLY A 51 -0.90 3.28 -0.58
C GLY A 51 -1.22 3.67 0.86
N SER A 52 -1.92 4.80 1.09
CA SER A 52 -2.28 5.25 2.44
C SER A 52 -3.17 4.25 3.18
N VAL A 53 -4.14 3.63 2.48
CA VAL A 53 -5.04 2.62 3.06
C VAL A 53 -4.27 1.33 3.32
N ILE A 54 -3.41 0.93 2.39
CA ILE A 54 -2.58 -0.28 2.50
C ILE A 54 -1.59 -0.14 3.66
N ASP A 55 -0.92 1.00 3.77
CA ASP A 55 0.05 1.27 4.83
C ASP A 55 -0.62 1.29 6.21
N THR A 56 -1.79 1.93 6.34
CA THR A 56 -2.57 1.88 7.57
C THR A 56 -2.92 0.44 7.95
N ALA A 57 -3.39 -0.37 7.01
CA ALA A 57 -3.75 -1.77 7.26
C ALA A 57 -2.54 -2.61 7.70
N LYS A 58 -1.37 -2.41 7.10
CA LYS A 58 -0.12 -3.09 7.51
C LYS A 58 0.32 -2.70 8.92
N ALA A 59 0.26 -1.42 9.26
CA ALA A 59 0.59 -0.95 10.60
C ALA A 59 -0.39 -1.53 11.65
N ILE A 60 -1.70 -1.59 11.33
CA ILE A 60 -2.71 -2.25 12.16
C ILE A 60 -2.40 -3.74 12.31
N ALA A 61 -2.08 -4.42 11.20
CA ALA A 61 -1.79 -5.85 11.19
C ALA A 61 -0.61 -6.23 12.11
N ALA A 62 0.45 -5.40 12.12
CA ALA A 62 1.58 -5.57 13.04
C ALA A 62 1.17 -5.28 14.49
N GLY A 63 0.49 -4.15 14.72
CA GLY A 63 0.13 -3.70 16.07
C GLY A 63 -0.95 -4.55 16.73
N ALA A 64 -1.84 -5.19 15.97
CA ALA A 64 -2.94 -6.00 16.52
C ALA A 64 -2.44 -7.21 17.35
N LEU A 65 -1.31 -7.80 16.95
CA LEU A 65 -0.68 -8.96 17.60
C LEU A 65 0.48 -8.61 18.53
N TYR A 66 0.70 -7.32 18.81
CA TYR A 66 1.78 -6.84 19.66
C TYR A 66 1.22 -6.24 20.97
N ASP A 67 1.75 -6.65 22.12
CA ASP A 67 1.25 -6.19 23.42
C ASP A 67 1.74 -4.78 23.80
N GLY A 68 2.74 -4.23 23.07
CA GLY A 68 3.27 -2.88 23.26
C GLY A 68 2.60 -1.85 22.37
N ASP A 69 3.23 -0.69 22.25
CA ASP A 69 2.82 0.37 21.32
C ASP A 69 3.33 0.03 19.91
N PHE A 70 2.45 -0.01 18.89
CA PHE A 70 2.85 -0.28 17.51
C PHE A 70 3.93 0.68 17.01
N TRP A 71 4.01 1.90 17.56
CA TRP A 71 5.02 2.90 17.20
C TRP A 71 6.43 2.46 17.57
N ASP A 72 6.60 1.53 18.51
CA ASP A 72 7.90 0.95 18.86
C ASP A 72 8.59 0.29 17.66
N PHE A 73 7.82 -0.26 16.71
CA PHE A 73 8.36 -0.79 15.46
C PHE A 73 8.99 0.30 14.59
N PHE A 74 8.35 1.47 14.51
CA PHE A 74 8.79 2.58 13.66
C PHE A 74 10.04 3.29 14.21
N ILE A 75 10.23 3.27 15.51
CA ILE A 75 11.42 3.88 16.18
C ILE A 75 12.50 2.85 16.56
N GLY A 76 12.36 1.61 16.10
CA GLY A 76 13.34 0.55 16.28
C GLY A 76 13.47 0.00 17.71
N ARG A 77 12.47 0.23 18.58
CA ARG A 77 12.41 -0.33 19.93
C ARG A 77 11.97 -1.78 19.96
N ALA A 78 11.19 -2.20 18.95
CA ALA A 78 10.74 -3.58 18.79
C ALA A 78 10.84 -4.01 17.33
N LYS A 79 10.84 -5.32 17.08
CA LYS A 79 10.76 -5.91 15.74
C LYS A 79 9.40 -6.56 15.55
N VAL A 80 8.91 -6.57 14.32
CA VAL A 80 7.70 -7.29 13.95
C VAL A 80 8.04 -8.77 13.89
N GLU A 81 7.52 -9.55 14.82
CA GLU A 81 7.70 -11.02 14.86
C GLU A 81 6.50 -11.75 14.27
N LYS A 82 5.33 -11.13 14.27
CA LYS A 82 4.07 -11.63 13.70
C LYS A 82 3.14 -10.47 13.37
N ALA A 83 2.29 -10.69 12.39
CA ALA A 83 1.25 -9.75 11.98
C ALA A 83 0.03 -10.51 11.46
N LEU A 84 -1.13 -9.84 11.44
CA LEU A 84 -2.29 -10.35 10.71
C LEU A 84 -1.93 -10.46 9.21
N LYS A 85 -2.55 -11.40 8.50
CA LYS A 85 -2.38 -11.47 7.05
C LYS A 85 -3.00 -10.25 6.38
N VAL A 86 -2.33 -9.72 5.35
CA VAL A 86 -2.83 -8.60 4.55
C VAL A 86 -3.04 -9.08 3.12
N ALA A 87 -4.21 -8.81 2.56
CA ALA A 87 -4.48 -8.93 1.12
C ALA A 87 -4.98 -7.57 0.62
N VAL A 88 -4.82 -7.26 -0.65
CA VAL A 88 -5.07 -5.91 -1.16
C VAL A 88 -6.04 -5.93 -2.33
N VAL A 89 -6.94 -4.95 -2.39
CA VAL A 89 -7.63 -4.53 -3.62
C VAL A 89 -7.14 -3.12 -3.95
N LEU A 90 -6.27 -3.02 -4.97
CA LEU A 90 -5.63 -1.76 -5.34
C LEU A 90 -6.58 -0.88 -6.16
N THR A 91 -6.70 0.39 -5.80
CA THR A 91 -7.53 1.37 -6.52
C THR A 91 -6.75 2.52 -7.13
N ILE A 92 -5.48 2.70 -6.75
CA ILE A 92 -4.57 3.70 -7.31
C ILE A 92 -3.13 3.15 -7.30
N PRO A 93 -2.56 2.85 -8.48
CA PRO A 93 -1.17 2.42 -8.59
C PRO A 93 -0.23 3.64 -8.48
N ALA A 94 0.80 3.52 -7.64
CA ALA A 94 1.85 4.52 -7.48
C ALA A 94 3.07 3.91 -6.74
N ALA A 95 3.09 3.93 -5.41
CA ALA A 95 4.23 3.59 -4.55
C ALA A 95 4.55 2.07 -4.46
N GLY A 96 3.69 1.17 -4.97
CA GLY A 96 3.93 -0.28 -4.92
C GLY A 96 3.72 -0.91 -3.54
N SER A 97 2.93 -0.29 -2.66
CA SER A 97 2.66 -0.84 -1.32
C SER A 97 1.96 -2.19 -1.38
N GLU A 98 1.18 -2.47 -2.42
CA GLU A 98 0.50 -3.75 -2.68
C GLU A 98 1.47 -4.93 -2.90
N GLY A 99 2.72 -4.65 -3.26
CA GLY A 99 3.77 -5.67 -3.48
C GLY A 99 4.91 -5.63 -2.47
N SER A 100 4.93 -4.66 -1.56
CA SER A 100 6.02 -4.45 -0.61
C SER A 100 5.68 -4.87 0.82
N GLY A 101 6.71 -5.06 1.63
CA GLY A 101 6.57 -5.26 3.09
C GLY A 101 6.78 -3.98 3.89
N ASN A 102 6.68 -2.82 3.23
CA ASN A 102 6.87 -1.52 3.86
C ASN A 102 5.53 -0.88 4.24
N THR A 103 5.57 -0.04 5.26
CA THR A 103 4.47 0.84 5.65
C THR A 103 5.04 2.15 6.18
N VAL A 104 4.39 3.26 5.88
CA VAL A 104 4.81 4.61 6.30
C VAL A 104 3.67 5.29 7.01
N ILE A 105 3.89 5.68 8.28
CA ILE A 105 2.89 6.34 9.13
C ILE A 105 3.45 7.64 9.69
N THR A 106 2.59 8.64 9.82
CA THR A 106 2.92 9.91 10.47
C THR A 106 2.42 9.91 11.91
N LYS A 107 3.30 10.15 12.87
CA LYS A 107 2.94 10.40 14.27
C LYS A 107 2.39 11.82 14.40
N THR A 108 1.14 11.96 14.78
CA THR A 108 0.46 13.27 14.83
C THR A 108 1.09 14.22 15.84
N GLU A 109 1.49 13.71 17.01
CA GLU A 109 2.06 14.50 18.09
C GLU A 109 3.41 15.14 17.74
N THR A 110 4.28 14.39 17.04
CA THR A 110 5.66 14.81 16.74
C THR A 110 5.86 15.21 15.28
N LEU A 111 4.87 15.02 14.43
CA LEU A 111 4.92 15.21 12.97
C LEU A 111 6.02 14.36 12.29
N GLN A 112 6.50 13.32 12.95
CA GLN A 112 7.46 12.39 12.38
C GLN A 112 6.75 11.43 11.41
N LYS A 113 7.20 11.41 10.17
CA LYS A 113 6.77 10.45 9.14
C LYS A 113 7.87 9.40 9.01
N LEU A 114 7.60 8.21 9.52
CA LEU A 114 8.58 7.12 9.58
C LEU A 114 8.11 5.91 8.80
N GLY A 115 9.07 5.17 8.25
CA GLY A 115 8.85 3.90 7.55
C GLY A 115 9.21 2.71 8.44
N LEU A 116 8.45 1.65 8.29
CA LEU A 116 8.72 0.32 8.85
C LEU A 116 8.86 -0.66 7.69
N CYS A 117 9.92 -1.47 7.70
CA CYS A 117 10.17 -2.53 6.72
C CYS A 117 10.17 -3.89 7.43
N ALA A 118 9.19 -4.74 7.12
CA ALA A 118 9.06 -6.09 7.64
C ALA A 118 8.47 -7.05 6.59
N PRO A 119 9.20 -7.33 5.49
CA PRO A 119 8.65 -8.02 4.31
C PRO A 119 8.16 -9.43 4.60
N GLU A 120 8.74 -10.12 5.57
CA GLU A 120 8.34 -11.47 5.97
C GLU A 120 6.95 -11.53 6.60
N HIS A 121 6.49 -10.40 7.17
CA HIS A 121 5.24 -10.32 7.92
C HIS A 121 4.18 -9.42 7.29
N LEU A 122 4.62 -8.33 6.60
CA LEU A 122 3.72 -7.27 6.10
C LEU A 122 3.51 -7.30 4.59
N ARG A 123 4.27 -8.11 3.84
CA ARG A 123 4.00 -8.25 2.40
C ARG A 123 2.62 -8.89 2.21
N PRO A 124 1.75 -8.28 1.38
CA PRO A 124 0.44 -8.86 1.10
C PRO A 124 0.53 -10.30 0.56
N VAL A 125 -0.34 -11.16 1.05
CA VAL A 125 -0.42 -12.57 0.61
C VAL A 125 -0.96 -12.69 -0.81
N PHE A 126 -1.81 -11.73 -1.23
CA PHE A 126 -2.18 -11.49 -2.61
C PHE A 126 -2.63 -10.04 -2.80
N SER A 127 -2.62 -9.58 -4.05
CA SER A 127 -3.10 -8.25 -4.41
C SER A 127 -3.93 -8.32 -5.69
N ILE A 128 -5.15 -7.82 -5.62
CA ILE A 128 -6.04 -7.68 -6.78
C ILE A 128 -5.74 -6.33 -7.41
N MET A 129 -5.14 -6.36 -8.59
CA MET A 129 -4.74 -5.19 -9.38
C MET A 129 -5.57 -5.15 -10.67
N ASN A 130 -6.85 -4.79 -10.57
CA ASN A 130 -7.71 -4.63 -11.73
C ASN A 130 -7.65 -3.20 -12.26
N PRO A 131 -7.13 -2.97 -13.48
CA PRO A 131 -7.03 -1.64 -14.08
C PRO A 131 -8.36 -0.88 -14.15
N GLU A 132 -9.50 -1.56 -14.30
CA GLU A 132 -10.82 -0.92 -14.33
C GLU A 132 -11.14 -0.11 -13.07
N LEU A 133 -10.53 -0.45 -11.93
CA LEU A 133 -10.71 0.28 -10.68
C LEU A 133 -10.06 1.68 -10.71
N THR A 134 -9.19 1.93 -11.68
CA THR A 134 -8.50 3.21 -11.86
C THR A 134 -9.19 4.17 -12.83
N TYR A 135 -10.18 3.72 -13.62
CA TYR A 135 -10.84 4.52 -14.66
C TYR A 135 -11.53 5.80 -14.14
N THR A 136 -11.93 5.78 -12.87
CA THR A 136 -12.58 6.93 -12.24
C THR A 136 -11.61 7.87 -11.51
N LEU A 137 -10.31 7.61 -11.59
CA LEU A 137 -9.31 8.50 -10.98
C LEU A 137 -9.30 9.85 -11.71
N PRO A 138 -9.26 10.98 -10.98
CA PRO A 138 -9.01 12.26 -11.58
C PRO A 138 -7.67 12.27 -12.34
N ALA A 139 -7.61 12.94 -13.49
CA ALA A 139 -6.42 13.00 -14.35
C ALA A 139 -5.17 13.45 -13.59
N TYR A 140 -5.33 14.38 -12.63
CA TYR A 140 -4.24 14.81 -11.74
C TYR A 140 -3.69 13.67 -10.88
N GLN A 141 -4.55 12.82 -10.32
CA GLN A 141 -4.11 11.68 -9.49
C GLN A 141 -3.41 10.62 -10.33
N THR A 142 -3.89 10.37 -11.55
CA THR A 142 -3.21 9.49 -12.51
C THR A 142 -1.81 10.03 -12.83
N ALA A 143 -1.68 11.33 -13.11
CA ALA A 143 -0.38 11.96 -13.36
C ALA A 143 0.56 11.88 -12.15
N CYS A 144 0.05 12.09 -10.93
CA CYS A 144 0.82 11.92 -9.69
C CYS A 144 1.32 10.47 -9.54
N GLY A 145 0.45 9.48 -9.78
CA GLY A 145 0.82 8.06 -9.70
C GLY A 145 1.92 7.69 -10.71
N ILE A 146 1.81 8.17 -11.94
CA ILE A 146 2.84 7.99 -12.98
C ILE A 146 4.17 8.61 -12.55
N ALA A 147 4.15 9.85 -12.06
CA ALA A 147 5.36 10.53 -11.59
C ALA A 147 6.00 9.80 -10.40
N ASP A 148 5.19 9.28 -9.48
CA ASP A 148 5.65 8.53 -8.31
C ASP A 148 6.28 7.19 -8.73
N MET A 149 5.66 6.44 -9.64
CA MET A 149 6.26 5.22 -10.22
C MET A 149 7.62 5.49 -10.87
N MET A 150 7.73 6.57 -11.65
CA MET A 150 8.99 6.97 -12.27
C MET A 150 10.05 7.34 -11.23
N ALA A 151 9.67 8.09 -10.19
CA ALA A 151 10.57 8.49 -9.11
C ALA A 151 11.14 7.26 -8.37
N HIS A 152 10.31 6.27 -8.07
CA HIS A 152 10.75 5.01 -7.44
C HIS A 152 11.74 4.20 -8.30
N ILE A 153 11.59 4.23 -9.62
CA ILE A 153 12.51 3.54 -10.53
C ILE A 153 13.82 4.33 -10.64
N MET A 154 13.74 5.66 -10.78
CA MET A 154 14.91 6.53 -10.85
C MET A 154 15.74 6.46 -9.56
N GLU A 155 15.11 6.37 -8.39
CA GLU A 155 15.81 6.19 -7.11
C GLU A 155 16.67 4.92 -7.10
N ARG A 156 16.19 3.83 -7.69
CA ARG A 156 16.96 2.59 -7.83
C ARG A 156 18.06 2.68 -8.90
N TYR A 157 17.78 3.38 -10.00
CA TYR A 157 18.72 3.57 -11.10
C TYR A 157 19.92 4.44 -10.69
N PHE A 158 19.70 5.48 -9.89
CA PHE A 158 20.75 6.39 -9.42
C PHE A 158 21.52 5.83 -8.20
N THR A 159 21.88 4.54 -8.27
CA THR A 159 22.71 3.91 -7.24
C THR A 159 24.20 4.11 -7.53
N ASN A 160 25.01 4.13 -6.46
CA ASN A 160 26.47 4.09 -6.57
C ASN A 160 27.03 2.66 -6.50
N THR A 161 26.17 1.63 -6.51
CA THR A 161 26.58 0.23 -6.49
C THR A 161 27.14 -0.14 -7.87
N PRO A 162 28.37 -0.66 -7.96
CA PRO A 162 28.95 -1.09 -9.25
C PRO A 162 28.34 -2.42 -9.70
N ASP A 163 28.50 -2.71 -11.00
CA ASP A 163 28.17 -4.00 -11.63
C ASP A 163 26.70 -4.41 -11.52
N VAL A 164 25.79 -3.45 -11.68
CA VAL A 164 24.32 -3.64 -11.59
C VAL A 164 23.62 -3.62 -12.96
N GLU A 165 24.31 -4.03 -14.03
CA GLU A 165 23.84 -3.94 -15.42
C GLU A 165 22.41 -4.49 -15.64
N ILE A 166 22.07 -5.63 -15.04
CA ILE A 166 20.71 -6.21 -15.17
C ILE A 166 19.67 -5.26 -14.56
N SER A 167 19.95 -4.72 -13.36
CA SER A 167 19.06 -3.77 -12.70
C SER A 167 18.88 -2.51 -13.52
N ASP A 168 19.96 -1.99 -14.10
CA ASP A 168 19.92 -0.79 -14.93
C ASP A 168 19.05 -1.01 -16.16
N ARG A 169 19.23 -2.11 -16.90
CA ARG A 169 18.40 -2.43 -18.09
C ARG A 169 16.91 -2.60 -17.72
N LEU A 170 16.61 -3.21 -16.58
CA LEU A 170 15.23 -3.33 -16.09
C LEU A 170 14.63 -1.95 -15.74
N CYS A 171 15.37 -1.08 -15.09
CA CYS A 171 14.95 0.28 -14.79
C CYS A 171 14.70 1.09 -16.07
N GLU A 172 15.63 1.09 -17.02
CA GLU A 172 15.52 1.79 -18.31
C GLU A 172 14.33 1.29 -19.13
N GLY A 173 14.18 -0.03 -19.26
CA GLY A 173 13.05 -0.64 -19.96
C GLY A 173 11.70 -0.27 -19.33
N THR A 174 11.63 -0.31 -18.00
CA THR A 174 10.41 0.02 -17.26
C THR A 174 10.08 1.51 -17.37
N LEU A 175 11.06 2.41 -17.22
CA LEU A 175 10.86 3.86 -17.42
C LEU A 175 10.36 4.17 -18.82
N THR A 176 10.96 3.55 -19.84
CA THR A 176 10.55 3.73 -21.24
C THR A 176 9.09 3.30 -21.46
N ALA A 177 8.69 2.17 -20.87
CA ALA A 177 7.31 1.69 -20.95
C ALA A 177 6.34 2.66 -20.23
N ILE A 178 6.65 3.09 -19.01
CA ILE A 178 5.81 4.04 -18.26
C ILE A 178 5.63 5.34 -19.03
N ILE A 179 6.71 5.92 -19.58
CA ILE A 179 6.62 7.17 -20.37
C ILE A 179 5.68 6.99 -21.57
N LYS A 180 5.82 5.88 -22.28
CA LYS A 180 4.99 5.57 -23.45
C LYS A 180 3.52 5.41 -23.08
N GLU A 181 3.23 4.63 -22.06
CA GLU A 181 1.86 4.34 -21.63
C GLU A 181 1.22 5.54 -20.93
N ALA A 182 1.99 6.42 -20.27
CA ALA A 182 1.50 7.67 -19.70
C ALA A 182 0.79 8.56 -20.72
N TYR A 183 1.33 8.65 -21.95
CA TYR A 183 0.68 9.40 -23.03
C TYR A 183 -0.62 8.74 -23.48
N ARG A 184 -0.68 7.41 -23.52
CA ARG A 184 -1.90 6.66 -23.89
C ARG A 184 -2.98 6.82 -22.84
N VAL A 185 -2.67 6.65 -21.56
CA VAL A 185 -3.61 6.84 -20.45
C VAL A 185 -4.12 8.29 -20.40
N LYS A 186 -3.26 9.28 -20.68
CA LYS A 186 -3.68 10.68 -20.75
C LYS A 186 -4.73 10.93 -21.83
N GLN A 187 -4.63 10.26 -22.98
CA GLN A 187 -5.56 10.40 -24.11
C GLN A 187 -6.82 9.55 -23.93
N GLN A 188 -6.68 8.39 -23.31
CA GLN A 188 -7.73 7.39 -23.12
C GLN A 188 -7.63 6.81 -21.70
N PRO A 189 -8.22 7.48 -20.69
CA PRO A 189 -8.10 7.05 -19.28
C PRO A 189 -8.70 5.68 -18.96
N ASP A 190 -9.60 5.19 -19.81
CA ASP A 190 -10.26 3.89 -19.73
C ASP A 190 -9.62 2.81 -20.63
N ASN A 191 -8.42 3.06 -21.13
CA ASN A 191 -7.70 2.09 -21.94
C ASN A 191 -7.09 0.99 -21.05
N TYR A 192 -7.71 -0.18 -21.06
CA TYR A 192 -7.27 -1.33 -20.25
C TYR A 192 -5.83 -1.80 -20.54
N ALA A 193 -5.33 -1.56 -21.75
CA ALA A 193 -4.01 -2.02 -22.19
C ALA A 193 -2.88 -1.01 -21.94
N ALA A 194 -3.20 0.18 -21.38
CA ALA A 194 -2.24 1.28 -21.18
C ALA A 194 -1.76 1.40 -19.73
#